data_8681959bedeffb3baefc95a3a624e15c
#
_entry.id   8681959bedeffb3baefc95a3a624e15c
#
_cell.length_a   1.000
_cell.length_b   1.000
_cell.length_c   1.000
_cell.angle_alpha   90.00
_cell.angle_beta   90.00
_cell.angle_gamma   90.00
#
_symmetry.space_group_name_H-M   'P 1'
#
loop_
_entity.id
_entity.type
_entity.pdbx_description
1 polymer ?
#
loop_
_entity_poly.entity_id
_entity_poly.type
_entity_poly.pdbx_seq_one_letter_code
_entity_poly.pdbx_strand_id
1 'polypeptide(L)'
;MSADLELRERILQHARGEFLAHGFSKVTVDEIASELGISKKTLYALYPSKEELLRASLHAMMQSAGQDLERISASDKPFVEKVTQALVVMSGYIQKLRKESIADFQRNVPSLWRELDRFRQEHIVTKLITMIAQARSEHIFRPDVNEQVLLQMFVSSMQGVLNPEILTRHSFSLEEGARSIFRVMFEGALTDSARKEFHLLDQPTVLLDNDQRMP
;
A
#
# COMPACT_ATOMS: atom_id res chain seq x y z
N MET A 1 -14.85 -3.18 -22.90
CA MET A 1 -13.81 -2.12 -22.67
C MET A 1 -13.19 -1.79 -24.01
N SER A 2 -12.78 -0.56 -24.31
CA SER A 2 -12.14 -0.25 -25.60
C SER A 2 -10.68 -0.75 -25.56
N ALA A 3 -10.16 -1.19 -26.72
CA ALA A 3 -8.78 -1.68 -26.85
C ALA A 3 -7.72 -0.66 -26.37
N ASP A 4 -8.05 0.63 -26.43
CA ASP A 4 -7.19 1.72 -25.90
C ASP A 4 -7.12 1.70 -24.36
N LEU A 5 -8.22 1.37 -23.68
CA LEU A 5 -8.26 1.27 -22.22
C LEU A 5 -7.42 0.08 -21.73
N GLU A 6 -7.53 -1.06 -22.39
CA GLU A 6 -6.75 -2.26 -22.09
C GLU A 6 -5.26 -2.03 -22.31
N LEU A 7 -4.90 -1.32 -23.38
CA LEU A 7 -3.52 -0.96 -23.64
C LEU A 7 -2.96 -0.04 -22.55
N ARG A 8 -3.71 0.98 -22.12
CA ARG A 8 -3.32 1.87 -21.03
C ARG A 8 -3.09 1.11 -19.72
N GLU A 9 -4.00 0.24 -19.34
CA GLU A 9 -3.86 -0.60 -18.14
C GLU A 9 -2.61 -1.47 -18.19
N ARG A 10 -2.37 -2.16 -19.32
CA ARG A 10 -1.17 -2.97 -19.52
C ARG A 10 0.11 -2.14 -19.38
N ILE A 11 0.15 -0.94 -19.97
CA ILE A 11 1.29 -0.02 -19.86
C ILE A 11 1.52 0.37 -18.40
N LEU A 12 0.48 0.81 -17.70
CA LEU A 12 0.60 1.25 -16.29
C LEU A 12 1.01 0.10 -15.37
N GLN A 13 0.46 -1.09 -15.56
CA GLN A 13 0.80 -2.27 -14.76
C GLN A 13 2.27 -2.67 -14.96
N HIS A 14 2.73 -2.73 -16.20
CA HIS A 14 4.11 -3.10 -16.53
C HIS A 14 5.09 -2.04 -16.04
N ALA A 15 4.86 -0.76 -16.39
CA ALA A 15 5.71 0.36 -15.97
C ALA A 15 5.82 0.43 -14.43
N ARG A 16 4.72 0.22 -13.72
CA ARG A 16 4.73 0.16 -12.26
C ARG A 16 5.66 -0.95 -11.76
N GLY A 17 5.57 -2.15 -12.31
CA GLY A 17 6.45 -3.27 -11.94
C GLY A 17 7.91 -2.88 -12.07
N GLU A 18 8.29 -2.33 -13.21
CA GLU A 18 9.66 -1.90 -13.51
C GLU A 18 10.14 -0.78 -12.57
N PHE A 19 9.35 0.27 -12.39
CA PHE A 19 9.71 1.37 -11.51
C PHE A 19 9.83 0.95 -10.04
N LEU A 20 8.95 0.09 -9.55
CA LEU A 20 9.02 -0.40 -8.16
C LEU A 20 10.22 -1.32 -7.94
N ALA A 21 10.59 -2.11 -8.94
CA ALA A 21 11.73 -3.03 -8.86
C ALA A 21 13.07 -2.33 -9.04
N HIS A 22 13.16 -1.38 -9.97
CA HIS A 22 14.44 -0.82 -10.43
C HIS A 22 14.63 0.67 -10.12
N GLY A 23 13.57 1.39 -9.74
CA GLY A 23 13.58 2.82 -9.49
C GLY A 23 13.41 3.66 -10.76
N PHE A 24 13.29 4.98 -10.58
CA PHE A 24 13.09 5.92 -11.69
C PHE A 24 14.32 6.02 -12.60
N SER A 25 15.52 6.10 -12.02
CA SER A 25 16.74 6.39 -12.78
C SER A 25 17.09 5.30 -13.78
N LYS A 26 16.93 4.03 -13.41
CA LYS A 26 17.39 2.88 -14.20
C LYS A 26 16.42 2.44 -15.29
N VAL A 27 15.13 2.64 -15.11
CA VAL A 27 14.10 2.26 -16.08
C VAL A 27 14.12 3.20 -17.28
N THR A 28 14.01 2.69 -18.48
CA THR A 28 13.88 3.47 -19.71
C THR A 28 12.52 3.25 -20.38
N VAL A 29 12.01 4.30 -21.03
CA VAL A 29 10.74 4.22 -21.80
C VAL A 29 10.88 3.25 -22.98
N ASP A 30 12.09 3.11 -23.52
CA ASP A 30 12.39 2.24 -24.66
C ASP A 30 12.28 0.76 -24.29
N GLU A 31 12.78 0.39 -23.11
CA GLU A 31 12.65 -0.97 -22.55
C GLU A 31 11.17 -1.30 -22.33
N ILE A 32 10.42 -0.42 -21.64
CA ILE A 32 8.98 -0.60 -21.41
C ILE A 32 8.22 -0.80 -22.74
N ALA A 33 8.48 0.04 -23.75
CA ALA A 33 7.81 -0.06 -25.04
C ALA A 33 8.15 -1.38 -25.75
N SER A 34 9.45 -1.79 -25.72
CA SER A 34 9.92 -3.02 -26.31
C SER A 34 9.28 -4.27 -25.68
N GLU A 35 9.23 -4.33 -24.36
CA GLU A 35 8.68 -5.46 -23.61
C GLU A 35 7.15 -5.59 -23.80
N LEU A 36 6.46 -4.46 -23.99
CA LEU A 36 5.03 -4.44 -24.30
C LEU A 36 4.72 -4.70 -25.79
N GLY A 37 5.73 -4.73 -26.68
CA GLY A 37 5.54 -4.89 -28.11
C GLY A 37 4.87 -3.68 -28.77
N ILE A 38 5.05 -2.47 -28.23
CA ILE A 38 4.50 -1.22 -28.79
C ILE A 38 5.61 -0.28 -29.22
N SER A 39 5.27 0.67 -30.11
CA SER A 39 6.23 1.70 -30.51
C SER A 39 6.46 2.73 -29.39
N LYS A 40 7.69 3.24 -29.28
CA LYS A 40 8.02 4.39 -28.43
C LYS A 40 7.09 5.60 -28.71
N LYS A 41 6.74 5.81 -29.98
CA LYS A 41 5.81 6.87 -30.39
C LYS A 41 4.42 6.66 -29.79
N THR A 42 3.92 5.42 -29.75
CA THR A 42 2.64 5.06 -29.12
C THR A 42 2.67 5.35 -27.63
N LEU A 43 3.76 4.98 -26.94
CA LEU A 43 3.89 5.19 -25.51
C LEU A 43 3.97 6.69 -25.18
N TYR A 44 4.76 7.49 -25.91
CA TYR A 44 4.84 8.94 -25.70
C TYR A 44 3.55 9.70 -26.08
N ALA A 45 2.76 9.17 -27.00
CA ALA A 45 1.43 9.73 -27.29
C ALA A 45 0.45 9.60 -26.12
N LEU A 46 0.62 8.57 -25.29
CA LEU A 46 -0.20 8.31 -24.10
C LEU A 46 0.36 8.98 -22.83
N TYR A 47 1.68 8.99 -22.69
CA TYR A 47 2.42 9.53 -21.54
C TYR A 47 3.60 10.36 -22.05
N PRO A 48 3.48 11.70 -22.06
CA PRO A 48 4.43 12.61 -22.73
C PRO A 48 5.86 12.56 -22.18
N SER A 49 6.05 12.03 -20.96
CA SER A 49 7.37 11.87 -20.34
C SER A 49 7.44 10.62 -19.49
N LYS A 50 8.66 10.18 -19.18
CA LYS A 50 8.92 9.09 -18.22
C LYS A 50 8.37 9.42 -16.83
N GLU A 51 8.44 10.69 -16.40
CA GLU A 51 7.88 11.13 -15.13
C GLU A 51 6.35 11.04 -15.14
N GLU A 52 5.69 11.43 -16.23
CA GLU A 52 4.22 11.29 -16.36
C GLU A 52 3.78 9.81 -16.38
N LEU A 53 4.56 8.93 -17.00
CA LEU A 53 4.30 7.49 -16.97
C LEU A 53 4.44 6.94 -15.54
N LEU A 54 5.51 7.30 -14.82
CA LEU A 54 5.68 6.94 -13.42
C LEU A 54 4.54 7.49 -12.57
N ARG A 55 4.21 8.77 -12.70
CA ARG A 55 3.10 9.43 -11.99
C ARG A 55 1.79 8.66 -12.18
N ALA A 56 1.40 8.42 -13.43
CA ALA A 56 0.17 7.70 -13.75
C ALA A 56 0.15 6.27 -13.17
N SER A 57 1.27 5.55 -13.26
CA SER A 57 1.36 4.17 -12.75
C SER A 57 1.29 4.08 -11.23
N LEU A 58 1.91 5.01 -10.50
CA LEU A 58 1.84 5.06 -9.05
C LEU A 58 0.48 5.57 -8.56
N HIS A 59 -0.12 6.57 -9.23
CA HIS A 59 -1.49 7.00 -8.92
C HIS A 59 -2.51 5.89 -9.11
N ALA A 60 -2.44 5.14 -10.21
CA ALA A 60 -3.32 3.98 -10.42
C ALA A 60 -3.19 2.94 -9.29
N MET A 61 -1.96 2.68 -8.83
CA MET A 61 -1.72 1.79 -7.69
C MET A 61 -2.35 2.34 -6.40
N MET A 62 -2.15 3.61 -6.11
CA MET A 62 -2.69 4.25 -4.90
C MET A 62 -4.22 4.30 -4.92
N GLN A 63 -4.83 4.58 -6.07
CA GLN A 63 -6.28 4.51 -6.23
C GLN A 63 -6.82 3.10 -6.00
N SER A 64 -6.17 2.08 -6.56
CA SER A 64 -6.56 0.68 -6.31
C SER A 64 -6.47 0.33 -4.82
N ALA A 65 -5.38 0.70 -4.16
CA ALA A 65 -5.22 0.49 -2.71
C ALA A 65 -6.31 1.21 -1.90
N GLY A 66 -6.65 2.44 -2.26
CA GLY A 66 -7.73 3.21 -1.64
C GLY A 66 -9.11 2.56 -1.83
N GLN A 67 -9.40 2.04 -3.02
CA GLN A 67 -10.64 1.32 -3.33
C GLN A 67 -10.74 -0.01 -2.57
N ASP A 68 -9.65 -0.75 -2.45
CA ASP A 68 -9.60 -1.98 -1.67
C ASP A 68 -9.88 -1.72 -0.19
N LEU A 69 -9.24 -0.69 0.39
CA LEU A 69 -9.51 -0.28 1.77
C LEU A 69 -10.94 0.23 1.98
N GLU A 70 -11.49 0.96 1.00
CA GLU A 70 -12.90 1.40 1.04
C GLU A 70 -13.83 0.20 1.11
N ARG A 71 -13.67 -0.79 0.23
CA ARG A 71 -14.47 -2.00 0.18
C ARG A 71 -14.39 -2.79 1.49
N ILE A 72 -13.18 -2.89 2.07
CA ILE A 72 -12.96 -3.55 3.35
C ILE A 72 -13.66 -2.77 4.48
N SER A 73 -13.45 -1.47 4.56
CA SER A 73 -14.03 -0.62 5.62
C SER A 73 -15.54 -0.58 5.60
N ALA A 74 -16.15 -0.57 4.40
CA ALA A 74 -17.60 -0.53 4.19
C ALA A 74 -18.29 -1.90 4.34
N SER A 75 -17.55 -3.01 4.47
CA SER A 75 -18.14 -4.33 4.67
C SER A 75 -18.79 -4.47 6.05
N ASP A 76 -19.74 -5.40 6.20
CA ASP A 76 -20.40 -5.71 7.49
C ASP A 76 -19.56 -6.65 8.40
N LYS A 77 -18.27 -6.85 8.07
CA LYS A 77 -17.39 -7.75 8.80
C LYS A 77 -16.99 -7.17 10.15
N PRO A 78 -16.69 -8.02 11.15
CA PRO A 78 -16.11 -7.58 12.41
C PRO A 78 -14.80 -6.80 12.20
N PHE A 79 -14.51 -5.87 13.10
CA PHE A 79 -13.32 -5.01 13.02
C PHE A 79 -12.03 -5.82 12.84
N VAL A 80 -11.83 -6.88 13.62
CA VAL A 80 -10.62 -7.72 13.58
C VAL A 80 -10.42 -8.33 12.19
N GLU A 81 -11.49 -8.80 11.56
CA GLU A 81 -11.43 -9.34 10.20
C GLU A 81 -11.10 -8.27 9.15
N LYS A 82 -11.73 -7.09 9.26
CA LYS A 82 -11.43 -5.94 8.39
C LYS A 82 -9.95 -5.56 8.45
N VAL A 83 -9.43 -5.46 9.65
CA VAL A 83 -8.04 -5.09 9.89
C VAL A 83 -7.08 -6.14 9.33
N THR A 84 -7.34 -7.42 9.55
CA THR A 84 -6.54 -8.52 9.00
C THR A 84 -6.54 -8.47 7.46
N GLN A 85 -7.72 -8.28 6.83
CA GLN A 85 -7.81 -8.14 5.38
C GLN A 85 -7.07 -6.91 4.87
N ALA A 86 -7.19 -5.77 5.54
CA ALA A 86 -6.47 -4.55 5.18
C ALA A 86 -4.95 -4.76 5.21
N LEU A 87 -4.43 -5.49 6.20
CA LEU A 87 -3.01 -5.85 6.28
C LEU A 87 -2.55 -6.68 5.10
N VAL A 88 -3.31 -7.74 4.76
CA VAL A 88 -2.98 -8.61 3.62
C VAL A 88 -2.94 -7.81 2.33
N VAL A 89 -3.98 -7.04 2.06
CA VAL A 89 -4.07 -6.21 0.86
C VAL A 89 -2.93 -5.20 0.80
N MET A 90 -2.69 -4.46 1.89
CA MET A 90 -1.62 -3.45 1.93
C MET A 90 -0.23 -4.07 1.83
N SER A 91 0.01 -5.24 2.43
CA SER A 91 1.27 -5.99 2.23
C SER A 91 1.51 -6.31 0.76
N GLY A 92 0.47 -6.70 0.01
CA GLY A 92 0.57 -6.94 -1.43
C GLY A 92 1.02 -5.73 -2.26
N TYR A 93 0.65 -4.52 -1.85
CA TYR A 93 1.13 -3.28 -2.48
C TYR A 93 2.57 -2.94 -2.08
N ILE A 94 2.94 -3.18 -0.83
CA ILE A 94 4.23 -2.78 -0.25
C ILE A 94 5.36 -3.74 -0.65
N GLN A 95 5.11 -5.05 -0.72
CA GLN A 95 6.15 -6.07 -0.96
C GLN A 95 6.92 -5.88 -2.28
N LYS A 96 6.31 -5.24 -3.28
CA LYS A 96 6.93 -4.95 -4.58
C LYS A 96 7.85 -3.72 -4.54
N LEU A 97 7.73 -2.91 -3.50
CA LEU A 97 8.45 -1.64 -3.38
C LEU A 97 9.80 -1.87 -2.70
N ARG A 98 10.88 -1.73 -3.45
CA ARG A 98 12.24 -1.86 -2.93
C ARG A 98 12.70 -0.56 -2.26
N LYS A 99 13.48 -0.69 -1.19
CA LYS A 99 14.03 0.48 -0.46
C LYS A 99 14.91 1.36 -1.35
N GLU A 100 15.65 0.75 -2.28
CA GLU A 100 16.48 1.46 -3.26
C GLU A 100 15.62 2.30 -4.22
N SER A 101 14.46 1.81 -4.62
CA SER A 101 13.50 2.53 -5.46
C SER A 101 12.86 3.70 -4.72
N ILE A 102 12.56 3.56 -3.43
CA ILE A 102 12.06 4.66 -2.60
C ILE A 102 13.10 5.78 -2.54
N ALA A 103 14.36 5.45 -2.24
CA ALA A 103 15.44 6.42 -2.19
C ALA A 103 15.66 7.12 -3.54
N ASP A 104 15.54 6.37 -4.63
CA ASP A 104 15.65 6.91 -6.00
C ASP A 104 14.50 7.86 -6.33
N PHE A 105 13.25 7.52 -5.99
CA PHE A 105 12.08 8.40 -6.19
C PHE A 105 12.22 9.71 -5.42
N GLN A 106 12.63 9.65 -4.16
CA GLN A 106 12.80 10.86 -3.35
C GLN A 106 13.90 11.79 -3.88
N ARG A 107 14.95 11.22 -4.46
CA ARG A 107 16.07 11.98 -5.01
C ARG A 107 15.75 12.60 -6.37
N ASN A 108 15.13 11.83 -7.26
CA ASN A 108 15.02 12.18 -8.67
C ASN A 108 13.63 12.73 -9.05
N VAL A 109 12.58 12.42 -8.27
CA VAL A 109 11.21 12.90 -8.50
C VAL A 109 10.55 13.36 -7.19
N PRO A 110 11.17 14.27 -6.43
CA PRO A 110 10.72 14.66 -5.10
C PRO A 110 9.32 15.31 -5.07
N SER A 111 8.91 15.96 -6.15
CA SER A 111 7.57 16.54 -6.29
C SER A 111 6.51 15.45 -6.32
N LEU A 112 6.72 14.41 -7.12
CA LEU A 112 5.83 13.25 -7.21
C LEU A 112 5.78 12.49 -5.88
N TRP A 113 6.94 12.31 -5.22
CA TRP A 113 6.97 11.67 -3.91
C TRP A 113 6.08 12.39 -2.88
N ARG A 114 6.15 13.72 -2.80
CA ARG A 114 5.28 14.52 -1.92
C ARG A 114 3.80 14.44 -2.29
N GLU A 115 3.49 14.36 -3.57
CA GLU A 115 2.13 14.18 -4.09
C GLU A 115 1.54 12.84 -3.65
N LEU A 116 2.30 11.75 -3.79
CA LEU A 116 1.91 10.41 -3.34
C LEU A 116 1.76 10.34 -1.81
N ASP A 117 2.64 10.99 -1.06
CA ASP A 117 2.54 11.05 0.40
C ASP A 117 1.26 11.77 0.84
N ARG A 118 0.92 12.87 0.20
CA ARG A 118 -0.35 13.59 0.44
C ARG A 118 -1.55 12.72 0.12
N PHE A 119 -1.56 12.06 -1.04
CA PHE A 119 -2.64 11.15 -1.43
C PHE A 119 -2.82 10.04 -0.39
N ARG A 120 -1.73 9.44 0.08
CA ARG A 120 -1.75 8.43 1.13
C ARG A 120 -2.38 8.97 2.43
N GLN A 121 -1.99 10.17 2.86
CA GLN A 121 -2.57 10.81 4.06
C GLN A 121 -4.08 11.04 3.91
N GLU A 122 -4.51 11.58 2.78
CA GLU A 122 -5.90 11.96 2.56
C GLU A 122 -6.82 10.74 2.37
N HIS A 123 -6.36 9.67 1.72
CA HIS A 123 -7.22 8.56 1.32
C HIS A 123 -7.03 7.31 2.18
N ILE A 124 -5.80 6.94 2.51
CA ILE A 124 -5.51 5.70 3.24
C ILE A 124 -5.68 5.92 4.74
N VAL A 125 -5.07 6.97 5.29
CA VAL A 125 -5.14 7.25 6.73
C VAL A 125 -6.59 7.54 7.16
N THR A 126 -7.37 8.27 6.35
CA THR A 126 -8.78 8.55 6.63
C THR A 126 -9.61 7.26 6.77
N LYS A 127 -9.35 6.24 5.95
CA LYS A 127 -10.05 4.95 6.06
C LYS A 127 -9.69 4.21 7.35
N LEU A 128 -8.43 4.26 7.76
CA LEU A 128 -8.01 3.69 9.05
C LEU A 128 -8.70 4.39 10.22
N ILE A 129 -8.87 5.71 10.18
CA ILE A 129 -9.63 6.47 11.18
C ILE A 129 -11.06 5.93 11.29
N THR A 130 -11.74 5.74 10.17
CA THR A 130 -13.11 5.20 10.14
C THR A 130 -13.18 3.80 10.76
N MET A 131 -12.22 2.93 10.44
CA MET A 131 -12.15 1.58 11.01
C MET A 131 -11.90 1.61 12.53
N ILE A 132 -11.03 2.50 13.02
CA ILE A 132 -10.76 2.66 14.46
C ILE A 132 -11.99 3.17 15.19
N ALA A 133 -12.77 4.10 14.60
CA ALA A 133 -14.01 4.57 15.18
C ALA A 133 -15.06 3.44 15.31
N GLN A 134 -15.10 2.51 14.36
CA GLN A 134 -15.93 1.30 14.47
C GLN A 134 -15.46 0.42 15.64
N ALA A 135 -14.18 0.15 15.76
CA ALA A 135 -13.61 -0.66 16.85
C ALA A 135 -13.98 -0.15 18.24
N ARG A 136 -14.10 1.17 18.38
CA ARG A 136 -14.56 1.80 19.60
C ARG A 136 -16.00 1.41 19.95
N SER A 137 -16.90 1.47 18.99
CA SER A 137 -18.31 1.08 19.21
C SER A 137 -18.49 -0.39 19.54
N GLU A 138 -17.57 -1.24 19.08
CA GLU A 138 -17.55 -2.69 19.33
C GLU A 138 -16.78 -3.07 20.61
N HIS A 139 -16.25 -2.11 21.38
CA HIS A 139 -15.42 -2.34 22.58
C HIS A 139 -14.22 -3.28 22.33
N ILE A 140 -13.61 -3.15 21.17
CA ILE A 140 -12.48 -3.95 20.73
C ILE A 140 -11.18 -3.54 21.41
N PHE A 141 -11.02 -2.23 21.68
CA PHE A 141 -9.86 -1.71 22.38
C PHE A 141 -10.03 -1.74 23.90
N ARG A 142 -8.92 -1.90 24.59
CA ARG A 142 -8.86 -1.79 26.06
C ARG A 142 -9.33 -0.40 26.50
N PRO A 143 -9.99 -0.28 27.65
CA PRO A 143 -10.53 1.00 28.14
C PRO A 143 -9.48 2.08 28.44
N ASP A 144 -8.22 1.66 28.68
CA ASP A 144 -7.10 2.55 28.96
C ASP A 144 -6.39 3.08 27.70
N VAL A 145 -6.81 2.63 26.50
CA VAL A 145 -6.21 3.05 25.23
C VAL A 145 -6.89 4.32 24.73
N ASN A 146 -6.10 5.37 24.50
CA ASN A 146 -6.55 6.53 23.75
C ASN A 146 -6.36 6.28 22.24
N GLU A 147 -7.47 6.12 21.53
CA GLU A 147 -7.50 5.76 20.12
C GLU A 147 -6.87 6.83 19.20
N GLN A 148 -6.98 8.11 19.57
CA GLN A 148 -6.35 9.20 18.81
C GLN A 148 -4.83 9.13 18.92
N VAL A 149 -4.33 8.81 20.12
CA VAL A 149 -2.89 8.59 20.34
C VAL A 149 -2.42 7.35 19.60
N LEU A 150 -3.16 6.24 19.67
CA LEU A 150 -2.86 5.01 18.94
C LEU A 150 -2.75 5.27 17.42
N LEU A 151 -3.74 5.98 16.85
CA LEU A 151 -3.72 6.34 15.43
C LEU A 151 -2.52 7.22 15.09
N GLN A 152 -2.24 8.26 15.89
CA GLN A 152 -1.11 9.15 15.64
C GLN A 152 0.22 8.39 15.71
N MET A 153 0.37 7.50 16.69
CA MET A 153 1.54 6.63 16.79
C MET A 153 1.69 5.74 15.55
N PHE A 154 0.60 5.12 15.10
CA PHE A 154 0.60 4.27 13.91
C PHE A 154 1.03 5.05 12.67
N VAL A 155 0.42 6.20 12.40
CA VAL A 155 0.75 7.05 11.25
C VAL A 155 2.21 7.49 11.29
N SER A 156 2.68 7.97 12.44
CA SER A 156 4.07 8.43 12.62
C SER A 156 5.09 7.28 12.46
N SER A 157 4.77 6.10 12.99
CA SER A 157 5.63 4.91 12.85
C SER A 157 5.71 4.45 11.40
N MET A 158 4.59 4.43 10.68
CA MET A 158 4.57 4.11 9.26
C MET A 158 5.34 5.12 8.40
N GLN A 159 5.26 6.42 8.71
CA GLN A 159 6.09 7.45 8.05
C GLN A 159 7.58 7.22 8.32
N GLY A 160 7.94 6.84 9.55
CA GLY A 160 9.32 6.48 9.90
C GLY A 160 9.86 5.31 9.10
N VAL A 161 9.08 4.24 8.94
CA VAL A 161 9.49 3.06 8.13
C VAL A 161 9.62 3.39 6.64
N LEU A 162 8.81 4.33 6.13
CA LEU A 162 8.93 4.81 4.74
C LEU A 162 10.12 5.77 4.53
N ASN A 163 10.85 6.14 5.58
CA ASN A 163 12.04 6.97 5.45
C ASN A 163 13.21 6.15 4.89
N PRO A 164 13.80 6.52 3.73
CA PRO A 164 14.90 5.77 3.12
C PRO A 164 16.15 5.69 3.99
N GLU A 165 16.44 6.73 4.79
CA GLU A 165 17.58 6.69 5.71
C GLU A 165 17.40 5.57 6.74
N ILE A 166 16.19 5.39 7.26
CA ILE A 166 15.88 4.31 8.18
C ILE A 166 16.01 2.96 7.47
N LEU A 167 15.38 2.82 6.30
CA LEU A 167 15.40 1.57 5.52
C LEU A 167 16.81 1.16 5.08
N THR A 168 17.69 2.12 4.76
CA THR A 168 19.07 1.82 4.34
C THR A 168 19.98 1.47 5.51
N ARG A 169 19.73 2.00 6.70
CA ARG A 169 20.51 1.72 7.91
C ARG A 169 20.17 0.39 8.57
N HIS A 170 19.02 -0.18 8.25
CA HIS A 170 18.51 -1.40 8.87
C HIS A 170 18.30 -2.53 7.84
N SER A 171 18.35 -3.78 8.31
CA SER A 171 18.23 -4.97 7.46
C SER A 171 16.80 -5.37 7.16
N PHE A 172 15.80 -4.85 7.89
CA PHE A 172 14.40 -5.21 7.65
C PHE A 172 13.85 -4.63 6.33
N SER A 173 12.91 -5.33 5.73
CA SER A 173 12.17 -4.85 4.57
C SER A 173 11.06 -3.87 4.98
N LEU A 174 10.55 -3.10 4.02
CA LEU A 174 9.40 -2.23 4.24
C LEU A 174 8.18 -3.02 4.76
N GLU A 175 7.95 -4.21 4.21
CA GLU A 175 6.87 -5.10 4.62
C GLU A 175 7.04 -5.58 6.07
N GLU A 176 8.23 -6.04 6.45
CA GLU A 176 8.53 -6.46 7.82
C GLU A 176 8.33 -5.31 8.82
N GLY A 177 8.79 -4.11 8.48
CA GLY A 177 8.60 -2.92 9.30
C GLY A 177 7.13 -2.58 9.50
N ALA A 178 6.36 -2.53 8.41
CA ALA A 178 4.93 -2.25 8.43
C ALA A 178 4.14 -3.30 9.24
N ARG A 179 4.41 -4.58 9.01
CA ARG A 179 3.78 -5.71 9.72
C ARG A 179 4.10 -5.67 11.22
N SER A 180 5.36 -5.39 11.58
CA SER A 180 5.80 -5.30 12.98
C SER A 180 5.15 -4.14 13.72
N ILE A 181 5.10 -2.95 13.11
CA ILE A 181 4.41 -1.78 13.67
C ILE A 181 2.95 -2.13 13.94
N PHE A 182 2.28 -2.67 12.93
CA PHE A 182 0.88 -3.02 13.03
C PHE A 182 0.66 -4.02 14.18
N ARG A 183 1.38 -5.14 14.16
CA ARG A 183 1.23 -6.20 15.17
C ARG A 183 1.45 -5.65 16.58
N VAL A 184 2.58 -5.00 16.84
CA VAL A 184 2.91 -4.50 18.19
C VAL A 184 1.88 -3.50 18.70
N MET A 185 1.43 -2.59 17.85
CA MET A 185 0.50 -1.53 18.27
C MET A 185 -0.92 -2.04 18.47
N PHE A 186 -1.43 -2.81 17.51
CA PHE A 186 -2.80 -3.32 17.59
C PHE A 186 -2.94 -4.44 18.61
N GLU A 187 -2.04 -5.42 18.66
CA GLU A 187 -2.08 -6.47 19.70
C GLU A 187 -2.01 -5.86 21.10
N GLY A 188 -1.18 -4.81 21.29
CA GLY A 188 -1.10 -4.09 22.56
C GLY A 188 -2.35 -3.30 22.93
N ALA A 189 -3.12 -2.86 21.95
CA ALA A 189 -4.33 -2.06 22.15
C ALA A 189 -5.62 -2.90 22.30
N LEU A 190 -5.63 -4.14 21.78
CA LEU A 190 -6.81 -5.01 21.78
C LEU A 190 -7.15 -5.54 23.18
N THR A 191 -8.45 -5.74 23.45
CA THR A 191 -8.93 -6.55 24.58
C THR A 191 -8.49 -8.00 24.40
N ASP A 192 -8.50 -8.80 25.49
CA ASP A 192 -8.06 -10.19 25.43
C ASP A 192 -8.92 -11.06 24.49
N SER A 193 -10.23 -10.77 24.38
CA SER A 193 -11.12 -11.45 23.44
C SER A 193 -10.78 -11.13 21.99
N ALA A 194 -10.63 -9.84 21.67
CA ALA A 194 -10.29 -9.40 20.32
C ALA A 194 -8.87 -9.87 19.89
N ARG A 195 -7.93 -9.94 20.83
CA ARG A 195 -6.59 -10.45 20.58
C ARG A 195 -6.59 -11.93 20.21
N LYS A 196 -7.40 -12.75 20.88
CA LYS A 196 -7.55 -14.16 20.53
C LYS A 196 -8.10 -14.36 19.13
N GLU A 197 -9.12 -13.59 18.77
CA GLU A 197 -9.69 -13.59 17.42
C GLU A 197 -8.65 -13.16 16.37
N PHE A 198 -7.91 -12.09 16.65
CA PHE A 198 -6.83 -11.61 15.77
C PHE A 198 -5.79 -12.68 15.50
N HIS A 199 -5.31 -13.39 16.54
CA HIS A 199 -4.33 -14.46 16.40
C HIS A 199 -4.84 -15.65 15.59
N LEU A 200 -6.12 -15.98 15.67
CA LEU A 200 -6.73 -17.05 14.87
C LEU A 200 -6.75 -16.71 13.38
N LEU A 201 -6.97 -15.42 13.04
CA LEU A 201 -7.03 -14.96 11.65
C LEU A 201 -5.66 -14.66 11.04
N ASP A 202 -4.64 -14.34 11.85
CA ASP A 202 -3.26 -14.02 11.39
C ASP A 202 -2.41 -15.28 11.11
N GLN A 203 -2.98 -16.50 11.25
CA GLN A 203 -2.26 -17.72 10.93
C GLN A 203 -2.11 -17.91 9.41
N PRO A 204 -0.93 -18.29 8.90
CA PRO A 204 -0.66 -18.41 7.47
C PRO A 204 -1.64 -19.32 6.69
N THR A 205 -2.25 -20.28 7.36
CA THR A 205 -3.16 -21.27 6.76
C THR A 205 -4.52 -20.67 6.37
N VAL A 206 -4.97 -19.61 7.05
CA VAL A 206 -6.27 -18.98 6.77
C VAL A 206 -6.16 -17.99 5.59
N LEU A 207 -4.96 -17.46 5.34
CA LEU A 207 -4.71 -16.46 4.30
C LEU A 207 -4.61 -17.07 2.88
N LEU A 208 -4.29 -18.36 2.77
CA LEU A 208 -4.12 -19.04 1.48
C LEU A 208 -5.44 -19.59 0.88
N ASP A 209 -6.46 -19.78 1.70
CA ASP A 209 -7.74 -20.34 1.23
C ASP A 209 -8.67 -19.29 0.56
N ASN A 210 -8.37 -18.00 0.72
CA ASN A 210 -9.15 -16.91 0.12
C ASN A 210 -8.70 -16.55 -1.31
N ASP A 211 -7.52 -16.98 -1.75
CA ASP A 211 -6.98 -16.64 -3.09
C ASP A 211 -7.57 -17.55 -4.20
N GLN A 212 -8.27 -18.64 -3.83
CA GLN A 212 -8.92 -19.55 -4.80
C GLN A 212 -10.39 -19.25 -5.07
N ARG A 213 -10.95 -18.17 -4.52
CA ARG A 213 -12.39 -17.83 -4.67
C ARG A 213 -12.66 -16.45 -5.26
N MET A 214 -11.75 -15.91 -6.04
CA MET A 214 -12.10 -14.75 -6.87
C MET A 214 -12.20 -15.15 -8.35
N PRO A 215 -13.34 -14.82 -8.98
CA PRO A 215 -13.60 -15.09 -10.38
C PRO A 215 -12.73 -14.24 -11.32
#